data_cabdfdc3159793ed5c990d24e694ec1d
#
_entry.id   cabdfdc3159793ed5c990d24e694ec1d
#
_cell.length_a   1.000
_cell.length_b   1.000
_cell.length_c   1.000
_cell.angle_alpha   90.00
_cell.angle_beta   90.00
_cell.angle_gamma   90.00
#
_symmetry.space_group_name_H-M   'P 1'
#
loop_
_entity.id
_entity.type
_entity.pdbx_description
1 polymer ?
#
loop_
_entity_poly.entity_id
_entity_poly.type
_entity_poly.pdbx_seq_one_letter_code
_entity_poly.pdbx_strand_id
1 'polypeptide(L)'
;MKRATVALLLLAVFCCVGAAEIPDLTGTWVLIQVYPQIAVLPLAGEVPRSSTVVQFVDVAQDGETLTMRDRYCFTLVDDGTPLVKTDIPEAFMAALVPTPRTAVLRATEEGIAFDAANYVEVRGAVLDDPLTDPLPIDPVDPRVIDQDGDGQPGMTVRVTVLGIVEGETYIVQRVQYRLAGWVIGPDRIEGRIEWTDEQVVLAATNPLLEADTIGRPDPDPAAHRFLMVRVNPAWTCETLRERLSEILKGW
;
A
#
# COMPACT_ATOMS: atom_id res chain seq x y z
N MET A 1 -67.97 45.48 -7.84
CA MET A 1 -67.05 44.43 -8.33
C MET A 1 -65.77 44.52 -7.47
N LYS A 2 -65.62 43.63 -6.46
CA LYS A 2 -64.43 43.60 -5.56
C LYS A 2 -63.43 42.60 -6.13
N ARG A 3 -62.23 43.05 -6.51
CA ARG A 3 -61.13 42.18 -6.98
C ARG A 3 -60.37 41.66 -5.73
N ALA A 4 -60.45 40.35 -5.51
CA ALA A 4 -59.68 39.69 -4.48
C ALA A 4 -58.27 39.37 -5.07
N THR A 5 -57.22 39.93 -4.50
CA THR A 5 -55.82 39.64 -4.83
C THR A 5 -55.39 38.44 -3.98
N VAL A 6 -55.15 37.29 -4.60
CA VAL A 6 -54.58 36.13 -3.94
C VAL A 6 -53.07 36.29 -3.96
N ALA A 7 -52.48 36.48 -2.76
CA ALA A 7 -51.04 36.47 -2.58
C ALA A 7 -50.56 35.03 -2.44
N LEU A 8 -49.78 34.56 -3.41
CA LEU A 8 -49.14 33.22 -3.43
C LEU A 8 -47.88 33.34 -2.56
N LEU A 9 -47.87 32.77 -1.37
CA LEU A 9 -46.69 32.67 -0.50
C LEU A 9 -45.85 31.48 -1.01
N LEU A 10 -44.74 31.76 -1.70
CA LEU A 10 -43.72 30.77 -2.05
C LEU A 10 -42.89 30.45 -0.79
N LEU A 11 -43.13 29.31 -0.16
CA LEU A 11 -42.31 28.78 0.93
C LEU A 11 -41.03 28.20 0.30
N ALA A 12 -39.92 28.94 0.35
CA ALA A 12 -38.59 28.41 -0.02
C ALA A 12 -38.16 27.45 1.09
N VAL A 13 -38.25 26.15 0.82
CA VAL A 13 -37.63 25.13 1.67
C VAL A 13 -36.13 25.19 1.42
N PHE A 14 -35.41 25.87 2.33
CA PHE A 14 -33.96 25.80 2.41
C PHE A 14 -33.61 24.40 2.96
N CYS A 15 -33.29 23.45 2.09
CA CYS A 15 -32.57 22.24 2.49
C CYS A 15 -31.17 22.66 2.95
N CYS A 16 -30.98 22.80 4.26
CA CYS A 16 -29.64 22.82 4.84
C CYS A 16 -29.05 21.42 4.59
N VAL A 17 -28.26 21.29 3.55
CA VAL A 17 -27.34 20.15 3.42
C VAL A 17 -26.31 20.35 4.52
N GLY A 18 -26.49 19.70 5.67
CA GLY A 18 -25.50 19.69 6.73
C GLY A 18 -24.24 19.04 6.16
N ALA A 19 -23.08 19.65 6.44
CA ALA A 19 -21.80 18.98 6.15
C ALA A 19 -21.79 17.62 6.85
N ALA A 20 -21.33 16.58 6.16
CA ALA A 20 -21.23 15.25 6.75
C ALA A 20 -20.35 15.32 8.01
N GLU A 21 -20.84 14.78 9.12
CA GLU A 21 -20.06 14.70 10.35
C GLU A 21 -18.94 13.68 10.17
N ILE A 22 -17.71 14.09 10.50
CA ILE A 22 -16.54 13.23 10.42
C ILE A 22 -16.62 12.21 11.57
N PRO A 23 -16.65 10.90 11.27
CA PRO A 23 -16.73 9.86 12.29
C PRO A 23 -15.40 9.74 13.06
N ASP A 24 -15.44 9.17 14.25
CA ASP A 24 -14.25 8.76 14.98
C ASP A 24 -13.68 7.47 14.33
N LEU A 25 -12.49 7.62 13.73
CA LEU A 25 -11.74 6.55 13.09
C LEU A 25 -10.61 5.99 13.99
N THR A 26 -10.52 6.43 15.25
CA THR A 26 -9.54 5.93 16.21
C THR A 26 -9.70 4.41 16.39
N GLY A 27 -8.61 3.66 16.33
CA GLY A 27 -8.61 2.22 16.55
C GLY A 27 -7.64 1.45 15.66
N THR A 28 -7.76 0.13 15.67
CA THR A 28 -6.92 -0.78 14.89
C THR A 28 -7.63 -1.14 13.57
N TRP A 29 -6.90 -0.96 12.49
CA TRP A 29 -7.35 -1.20 11.13
C TRP A 29 -6.46 -2.20 10.43
N VAL A 30 -6.98 -2.86 9.42
CA VAL A 30 -6.20 -3.54 8.38
C VAL A 30 -6.14 -2.64 7.18
N LEU A 31 -4.96 -2.42 6.66
CA LEU A 31 -4.73 -1.78 5.36
C LEU A 31 -4.26 -2.83 4.37
N ILE A 32 -4.96 -2.92 3.25
CA ILE A 32 -4.65 -3.77 2.12
C ILE A 32 -4.35 -2.85 0.95
N GLN A 33 -3.15 -2.97 0.38
CA GLN A 33 -2.68 -2.16 -0.74
C GLN A 33 -2.36 -3.07 -1.92
N VAL A 34 -2.92 -2.77 -3.09
CA VAL A 34 -2.67 -3.53 -4.33
C VAL A 34 -1.80 -2.69 -5.24
N TYR A 35 -0.64 -3.24 -5.61
CA TYR A 35 0.37 -2.67 -6.46
C TYR A 35 0.43 -3.44 -7.80
N PRO A 36 -0.47 -3.14 -8.74
CA PRO A 36 -0.45 -3.77 -10.05
C PRO A 36 0.67 -3.16 -10.89
N GLN A 37 1.37 -4.01 -11.60
CA GLN A 37 2.52 -3.61 -12.44
C GLN A 37 2.62 -4.49 -13.68
N ILE A 38 3.29 -3.96 -14.68
CA ILE A 38 3.73 -4.73 -15.85
C ILE A 38 5.23 -5.00 -15.67
N ALA A 39 5.59 -6.26 -15.48
CA ALA A 39 6.97 -6.70 -15.38
C ALA A 39 7.47 -7.19 -16.75
N VAL A 40 8.74 -6.92 -17.06
CA VAL A 40 9.41 -7.46 -18.23
C VAL A 40 10.28 -8.63 -17.77
N LEU A 41 9.83 -9.84 -18.07
CA LEU A 41 10.53 -11.05 -17.67
C LEU A 41 11.32 -11.62 -18.85
N PRO A 42 12.56 -12.10 -18.61
CA PRO A 42 13.28 -12.86 -19.62
C PRO A 42 12.41 -14.03 -20.13
N LEU A 43 12.36 -14.24 -21.44
CA LEU A 43 11.61 -15.32 -22.12
C LEU A 43 10.07 -15.17 -22.10
N ALA A 44 9.46 -14.45 -21.16
CA ALA A 44 8.02 -14.28 -21.08
C ALA A 44 7.54 -12.92 -21.66
N GLY A 45 8.45 -11.94 -21.78
CA GLY A 45 8.11 -10.58 -22.24
C GLY A 45 7.38 -9.79 -21.16
N GLU A 46 6.47 -8.91 -21.57
CA GLU A 46 5.62 -8.14 -20.63
C GLU A 46 4.56 -9.04 -19.99
N VAL A 47 4.52 -9.06 -18.67
CA VAL A 47 3.58 -9.86 -17.88
C VAL A 47 2.92 -8.96 -16.83
N PRO A 48 1.58 -8.92 -16.76
CA PRO A 48 0.90 -8.28 -15.66
C PRO A 48 1.13 -9.07 -14.37
N ARG A 49 1.59 -8.41 -13.33
CA ARG A 49 1.77 -8.99 -12.00
C ARG A 49 1.23 -8.02 -10.95
N SER A 50 1.01 -8.50 -9.74
CA SER A 50 0.62 -7.62 -8.64
C SER A 50 1.20 -8.07 -7.32
N SER A 51 1.46 -7.10 -6.45
CA SER A 51 1.78 -7.36 -5.04
C SER A 51 0.65 -6.81 -4.18
N THR A 52 0.15 -7.63 -3.27
CA THR A 52 -0.84 -7.22 -2.28
C THR A 52 -0.19 -7.20 -0.91
N VAL A 53 0.02 -6.01 -0.38
CA VAL A 53 0.59 -5.80 0.96
C VAL A 53 -0.54 -5.72 1.98
N VAL A 54 -0.43 -6.50 3.05
CA VAL A 54 -1.40 -6.56 4.15
C VAL A 54 -0.70 -6.19 5.44
N GLN A 55 -1.26 -5.21 6.13
CA GLN A 55 -0.69 -4.66 7.35
C GLN A 55 -1.77 -4.18 8.32
N PHE A 56 -1.45 -4.16 9.61
CA PHE A 56 -2.23 -3.41 10.59
C PHE A 56 -1.87 -1.94 10.55
N VAL A 57 -2.83 -1.11 10.92
CA VAL A 57 -2.64 0.33 11.14
C VAL A 57 -3.34 0.73 12.43
N ASP A 58 -2.59 1.22 13.39
CA ASP A 58 -3.17 1.85 14.57
C ASP A 58 -3.37 3.33 14.27
N VAL A 59 -4.65 3.75 14.29
CA VAL A 59 -5.08 5.10 13.97
C VAL A 59 -5.42 5.85 15.25
N ALA A 60 -4.82 7.03 15.43
CA ALA A 60 -5.23 8.03 16.40
C ALA A 60 -5.76 9.24 15.62
N GLN A 61 -6.88 9.82 16.09
CA GLN A 61 -7.53 10.94 15.45
C GLN A 61 -7.55 12.17 16.36
N ASP A 62 -7.20 13.32 15.78
CA ASP A 62 -7.35 14.65 16.39
C ASP A 62 -8.06 15.57 15.38
N GLY A 63 -9.37 15.75 15.58
CA GLY A 63 -10.22 16.47 14.64
C GLY A 63 -10.24 15.83 13.25
N GLU A 64 -9.73 16.56 12.27
CA GLU A 64 -9.63 16.12 10.87
C GLU A 64 -8.31 15.39 10.56
N THR A 65 -7.39 15.31 11.50
CA THR A 65 -6.06 14.72 11.28
C THR A 65 -5.99 13.34 11.90
N LEU A 66 -5.50 12.39 11.11
CA LEU A 66 -5.17 11.04 11.55
C LEU A 66 -3.66 10.89 11.66
N THR A 67 -3.22 10.25 12.74
CA THR A 67 -1.87 9.69 12.86
C THR A 67 -1.97 8.18 12.72
N MET A 68 -1.23 7.62 11.77
CA MET A 68 -1.28 6.22 11.38
C MET A 68 0.06 5.57 11.70
N ARG A 69 0.03 4.46 12.43
CA ARG A 69 1.21 3.63 12.73
C ARG A 69 1.02 2.26 12.12
N ASP A 70 1.80 2.00 11.11
CA ASP A 70 1.72 0.76 10.33
C ASP A 70 2.52 -0.36 11.01
N ARG A 71 2.07 -1.59 10.81
CA ARG A 71 2.78 -2.82 11.19
C ARG A 71 2.51 -3.88 10.13
N TYR A 72 3.53 -4.16 9.34
CA TYR A 72 3.44 -5.11 8.23
C TYR A 72 3.13 -6.53 8.72
N CYS A 73 2.36 -7.27 7.94
CA CYS A 73 2.06 -8.66 8.20
C CYS A 73 2.62 -9.58 7.11
N PHE A 74 2.18 -9.42 5.90
CA PHE A 74 2.63 -10.24 4.77
C PHE A 74 2.36 -9.56 3.44
N THR A 75 3.04 -10.03 2.42
CA THR A 75 2.79 -9.68 1.03
C THR A 75 2.40 -10.94 0.26
N LEU A 76 1.38 -10.84 -0.57
CA LEU A 76 1.01 -11.84 -1.55
C LEU A 76 1.45 -11.35 -2.92
N VAL A 77 2.19 -12.17 -3.65
CA VAL A 77 2.64 -11.87 -4.99
C VAL A 77 1.90 -12.74 -5.98
N ASP A 78 1.22 -12.11 -6.94
CA ASP A 78 0.75 -12.76 -8.16
C ASP A 78 1.73 -12.40 -9.28
N ASP A 79 2.55 -13.34 -9.66
CA ASP A 79 3.57 -13.14 -10.70
C ASP A 79 3.00 -13.11 -12.12
N GLY A 80 1.68 -13.33 -12.27
CA GLY A 80 0.96 -13.29 -13.55
C GLY A 80 1.37 -14.38 -14.53
N THR A 81 2.28 -15.25 -14.15
CA THR A 81 2.80 -16.36 -14.95
C THR A 81 3.21 -17.52 -14.05
N PRO A 82 2.99 -18.77 -14.47
CA PRO A 82 3.49 -19.93 -13.74
C PRO A 82 5.01 -20.16 -13.89
N LEU A 83 5.67 -19.37 -14.75
CA LEU A 83 7.11 -19.51 -15.01
C LEU A 83 7.99 -18.95 -13.90
N VAL A 84 7.46 -18.01 -13.12
CA VAL A 84 8.15 -17.38 -11.99
C VAL A 84 7.25 -17.47 -10.77
N LYS A 85 7.87 -17.76 -9.64
CA LYS A 85 7.23 -17.66 -8.32
C LYS A 85 8.12 -16.82 -7.42
N THR A 86 7.58 -15.72 -6.95
CA THR A 86 8.23 -14.82 -5.98
C THR A 86 7.62 -15.06 -4.60
N ASP A 87 8.48 -15.25 -3.60
CA ASP A 87 8.09 -15.38 -2.21
C ASP A 87 8.82 -14.32 -1.38
N ILE A 88 8.05 -13.56 -0.61
CA ILE A 88 8.58 -12.56 0.32
C ILE A 88 8.65 -13.21 1.71
N PRO A 89 9.86 -13.48 2.25
CA PRO A 89 10.02 -14.14 3.53
C PRO A 89 9.36 -13.37 4.69
N GLU A 90 8.94 -14.07 5.72
CA GLU A 90 8.41 -13.43 6.93
C GLU A 90 9.46 -12.54 7.62
N ALA A 91 10.74 -12.92 7.57
CA ALA A 91 11.85 -12.12 8.07
C ALA A 91 11.92 -10.75 7.38
N PHE A 92 11.74 -10.71 6.03
CA PHE A 92 11.63 -9.47 5.27
C PHE A 92 10.53 -8.56 5.84
N MET A 93 9.31 -9.08 6.02
CA MET A 93 8.18 -8.29 6.51
C MET A 93 8.37 -7.84 7.96
N ALA A 94 8.95 -8.69 8.80
CA ALA A 94 9.23 -8.40 10.21
C ALA A 94 10.33 -7.35 10.40
N ALA A 95 11.25 -7.23 9.44
CA ALA A 95 12.35 -6.26 9.46
C ALA A 95 11.89 -4.83 9.08
N LEU A 96 10.70 -4.69 8.49
CA LEU A 96 10.17 -3.38 8.12
C LEU A 96 9.64 -2.65 9.36
N VAL A 97 10.22 -1.48 9.64
CA VAL A 97 9.83 -0.61 10.76
C VAL A 97 9.36 0.74 10.20
N PRO A 98 8.08 0.82 9.78
CA PRO A 98 7.56 2.02 9.16
C PRO A 98 7.50 3.20 10.14
N THR A 99 7.79 4.39 9.64
CA THR A 99 7.60 5.63 10.38
C THR A 99 6.12 6.00 10.44
N PRO A 100 5.63 6.63 11.53
CA PRO A 100 4.27 7.13 11.58
C PRO A 100 4.01 8.13 10.44
N ARG A 101 2.84 8.04 9.84
CA ARG A 101 2.37 8.93 8.78
C ARG A 101 1.06 9.60 9.14
N THR A 102 0.71 10.66 8.44
CA THR A 102 -0.52 11.42 8.68
C THR A 102 -1.48 11.30 7.50
N ALA A 103 -2.77 11.42 7.79
CA ALA A 103 -3.81 11.63 6.80
C ALA A 103 -4.75 12.74 7.25
N VAL A 104 -5.42 13.38 6.30
CA VAL A 104 -6.40 14.44 6.56
C VAL A 104 -7.76 13.99 6.05
N LEU A 105 -8.77 14.18 6.88
CA LEU A 105 -10.17 14.01 6.52
C LEU A 105 -10.76 15.35 6.11
N ARG A 106 -11.57 15.36 5.05
CA ARG A 106 -12.29 16.58 4.63
C ARG A 106 -13.73 16.23 4.33
N ALA A 107 -14.65 16.89 5.03
CA ALA A 107 -16.07 16.83 4.69
C ALA A 107 -16.31 17.59 3.38
N THR A 108 -16.94 16.95 2.41
CA THR A 108 -17.30 17.49 1.10
C THR A 108 -18.78 17.22 0.81
N GLU A 109 -19.31 17.74 -0.29
CA GLU A 109 -20.68 17.42 -0.74
C GLU A 109 -20.85 15.96 -1.15
N GLU A 110 -19.74 15.27 -1.54
CA GLU A 110 -19.73 13.88 -1.98
C GLU A 110 -19.52 12.89 -0.84
N GLY A 111 -19.13 13.38 0.37
CA GLY A 111 -18.82 12.56 1.53
C GLY A 111 -17.56 13.03 2.26
N ILE A 112 -16.91 12.11 2.97
CA ILE A 112 -15.70 12.41 3.73
C ILE A 112 -14.51 11.88 2.95
N ALA A 113 -13.73 12.80 2.37
CA ALA A 113 -12.48 12.48 1.68
C ALA A 113 -11.39 12.12 2.68
N PHE A 114 -10.60 11.11 2.35
CA PHE A 114 -9.40 10.67 3.05
C PHE A 114 -8.19 10.92 2.17
N ASP A 115 -7.19 11.61 2.69
CA ASP A 115 -5.96 11.98 1.96
C ASP A 115 -4.74 11.77 2.86
N ALA A 116 -3.99 10.68 2.64
CA ALA A 116 -2.76 10.42 3.37
C ALA A 116 -1.57 11.13 2.72
N ALA A 117 -0.67 11.62 3.55
CA ALA A 117 0.58 12.22 3.08
C ALA A 117 1.40 11.21 2.27
N ASN A 118 2.24 11.73 1.37
CA ASN A 118 3.19 10.89 0.64
C ASN A 118 4.12 10.18 1.63
N TYR A 119 4.31 8.89 1.43
CA TYR A 119 5.15 8.04 2.25
C TYR A 119 6.31 7.49 1.43
N VAL A 120 7.49 7.50 2.02
CA VAL A 120 8.70 6.97 1.40
C VAL A 120 9.32 5.96 2.35
N GLU A 121 9.68 4.80 1.82
CA GLU A 121 10.36 3.74 2.55
C GLU A 121 11.54 3.24 1.73
N VAL A 122 12.72 3.21 2.35
CA VAL A 122 13.92 2.57 1.81
C VAL A 122 14.13 1.27 2.56
N ARG A 123 14.38 0.21 1.84
CA ARG A 123 14.58 -1.14 2.33
C ARG A 123 15.96 -1.63 1.94
N GLY A 124 16.66 -2.27 2.87
CA GLY A 124 17.99 -2.83 2.65
C GLY A 124 19.12 -1.81 2.59
N ALA A 125 18.83 -0.52 2.76
CA ALA A 125 19.84 0.54 2.80
C ALA A 125 19.42 1.70 3.71
N VAL A 126 20.42 2.49 4.15
CA VAL A 126 20.23 3.78 4.82
C VAL A 126 20.72 4.89 3.90
N LEU A 127 19.84 5.84 3.59
CA LEU A 127 20.12 7.00 2.74
C LEU A 127 20.02 8.27 3.58
N ASP A 128 20.87 9.27 3.30
CA ASP A 128 20.78 10.58 3.96
C ASP A 128 19.51 11.32 3.55
N ASP A 129 19.19 11.29 2.26
CA ASP A 129 17.91 11.74 1.72
C ASP A 129 17.17 10.56 1.04
N PRO A 130 16.17 9.96 1.72
CA PRO A 130 15.39 8.85 1.17
C PRO A 130 14.68 9.14 -0.15
N LEU A 131 14.44 10.41 -0.48
CA LEU A 131 13.71 10.81 -1.69
C LEU A 131 14.62 10.93 -2.91
N THR A 132 15.83 11.44 -2.73
CA THR A 132 16.67 11.90 -3.84
C THR A 132 18.00 11.17 -3.99
N ASP A 133 18.52 10.58 -2.91
CA ASP A 133 19.79 9.85 -3.00
C ASP A 133 19.63 8.61 -3.89
N PRO A 134 20.62 8.33 -4.76
CA PRO A 134 20.58 7.10 -5.56
C PRO A 134 20.69 5.87 -4.66
N LEU A 135 19.94 4.82 -5.00
CA LEU A 135 20.09 3.51 -4.35
C LEU A 135 21.52 2.98 -4.58
N PRO A 136 22.12 2.33 -3.57
CA PRO A 136 23.39 1.64 -3.76
C PRO A 136 23.24 0.49 -4.77
N ILE A 137 24.27 0.32 -5.61
CA ILE A 137 24.32 -0.73 -6.64
C ILE A 137 25.40 -1.78 -6.36
N ASP A 138 26.17 -1.60 -5.29
CA ASP A 138 27.26 -2.49 -4.89
C ASP A 138 26.94 -3.08 -3.51
N PRO A 139 26.95 -4.40 -3.32
CA PRO A 139 26.68 -5.04 -2.03
C PRO A 139 27.64 -4.64 -0.90
N VAL A 140 28.82 -4.08 -1.23
CA VAL A 140 29.79 -3.58 -0.22
C VAL A 140 29.68 -2.06 0.01
N ASP A 141 28.72 -1.37 -0.61
CA ASP A 141 28.45 0.05 -0.33
C ASP A 141 28.12 0.22 1.17
N PRO A 142 28.76 1.14 1.89
CA PRO A 142 28.54 1.32 3.34
C PRO A 142 27.11 1.71 3.73
N ARG A 143 26.27 2.12 2.77
CA ARG A 143 24.85 2.40 3.00
C ARG A 143 23.97 1.15 2.99
N VAL A 144 24.46 0.04 2.42
CA VAL A 144 23.75 -1.25 2.41
C VAL A 144 23.77 -1.83 3.82
N ILE A 145 22.62 -2.32 4.27
CA ILE A 145 22.48 -2.99 5.55
C ILE A 145 21.84 -4.36 5.36
N ASP A 146 22.23 -5.34 6.15
CA ASP A 146 21.51 -6.60 6.34
C ASP A 146 20.30 -6.29 7.24
N GLN A 147 19.18 -5.93 6.62
CA GLN A 147 18.03 -5.42 7.37
C GLN A 147 17.18 -6.54 7.96
N ASP A 148 17.06 -7.68 7.28
CA ASP A 148 16.28 -8.86 7.72
C ASP A 148 17.12 -9.85 8.55
N GLY A 149 18.41 -9.56 8.74
CA GLY A 149 19.28 -10.25 9.70
C GLY A 149 19.69 -11.65 9.29
N ASP A 150 19.74 -11.94 7.99
CA ASP A 150 20.07 -13.26 7.46
C ASP A 150 21.55 -13.43 7.07
N GLY A 151 22.35 -12.37 7.23
CA GLY A 151 23.77 -12.32 6.91
C GLY A 151 24.07 -11.95 5.46
N GLN A 152 23.06 -11.54 4.69
CA GLN A 152 23.18 -11.10 3.29
C GLN A 152 22.99 -9.57 3.17
N PRO A 153 23.46 -8.95 2.08
CA PRO A 153 23.29 -7.51 1.90
C PRO A 153 21.87 -7.15 1.47
N GLY A 154 21.27 -6.17 2.12
CA GLY A 154 19.96 -5.65 1.72
C GLY A 154 18.79 -6.40 2.35
N MET A 155 17.85 -6.81 1.54
CA MET A 155 16.67 -7.59 1.88
C MET A 155 16.59 -8.83 0.99
N THR A 156 16.23 -9.97 1.56
CA THR A 156 16.17 -11.24 0.83
C THR A 156 14.79 -11.53 0.26
N VAL A 157 14.75 -11.82 -1.05
CA VAL A 157 13.56 -12.28 -1.77
C VAL A 157 13.85 -13.64 -2.37
N ARG A 158 12.93 -14.61 -2.21
CA ARG A 158 13.05 -15.94 -2.81
C ARG A 158 12.37 -15.99 -4.16
N VAL A 159 13.06 -16.56 -5.13
CA VAL A 159 12.56 -16.66 -6.51
C VAL A 159 12.73 -18.08 -7.02
N THR A 160 11.67 -18.63 -7.61
CA THR A 160 11.72 -19.91 -8.35
C THR A 160 11.37 -19.63 -9.81
N VAL A 161 12.25 -20.03 -10.73
CA VAL A 161 12.05 -19.89 -12.18
C VAL A 161 11.86 -21.26 -12.80
N LEU A 162 10.81 -21.43 -13.61
CA LEU A 162 10.42 -22.68 -14.30
C LEU A 162 10.22 -23.87 -13.35
N GLY A 163 10.08 -23.64 -12.05
CA GLY A 163 9.97 -24.69 -11.03
C GLY A 163 11.24 -25.52 -10.80
N ILE A 164 12.39 -25.11 -11.38
CA ILE A 164 13.67 -25.83 -11.34
C ILE A 164 14.85 -24.98 -10.90
N VAL A 165 14.83 -23.68 -11.12
CA VAL A 165 15.84 -22.74 -10.63
C VAL A 165 15.31 -22.05 -9.40
N GLU A 166 15.78 -22.46 -8.24
CA GLU A 166 15.46 -21.84 -6.97
C GLU A 166 16.65 -21.02 -6.50
N GLY A 167 16.40 -19.88 -5.90
CA GLY A 167 17.42 -19.04 -5.32
C GLY A 167 16.87 -17.83 -4.59
N GLU A 168 17.80 -17.03 -4.09
CA GLU A 168 17.53 -15.80 -3.38
C GLU A 168 18.16 -14.65 -4.13
N THR A 169 17.49 -13.52 -4.14
CA THR A 169 17.99 -12.22 -4.60
C THR A 169 18.06 -11.29 -3.41
N TYR A 170 19.14 -10.53 -3.33
CA TYR A 170 19.43 -9.58 -2.28
C TYR A 170 19.25 -8.20 -2.86
N ILE A 171 18.27 -7.46 -2.33
CA ILE A 171 17.81 -6.23 -2.95
C ILE A 171 17.91 -5.03 -2.01
N VAL A 172 18.07 -3.86 -2.61
CA VAL A 172 17.68 -2.60 -2.02
C VAL A 172 16.51 -2.02 -2.80
N GLN A 173 15.57 -1.40 -2.09
CA GLN A 173 14.33 -0.92 -2.69
C GLN A 173 13.93 0.43 -2.09
N ARG A 174 13.40 1.32 -2.93
CA ARG A 174 12.70 2.53 -2.51
C ARG A 174 11.27 2.48 -3.00
N VAL A 175 10.32 2.48 -2.07
CA VAL A 175 8.89 2.54 -2.38
C VAL A 175 8.36 3.91 -1.97
N GLN A 176 7.64 4.56 -2.86
CA GLN A 176 6.91 5.79 -2.54
C GLN A 176 5.44 5.57 -2.85
N TYR A 177 4.55 6.00 -1.98
CA TYR A 177 3.13 5.92 -2.25
C TYR A 177 2.32 6.99 -1.51
N ARG A 178 1.15 7.27 -2.06
CA ARG A 178 0.12 8.12 -1.48
C ARG A 178 -1.22 7.41 -1.57
N LEU A 179 -2.04 7.54 -0.52
CA LEU A 179 -3.39 6.99 -0.49
C LEU A 179 -4.39 8.15 -0.54
N ALA A 180 -5.34 8.07 -1.45
CA ALA A 180 -6.45 9.02 -1.54
C ALA A 180 -7.76 8.28 -1.78
N GLY A 181 -8.81 8.62 -1.02
CA GLY A 181 -10.07 7.89 -1.11
C GLY A 181 -11.18 8.49 -0.27
N TRP A 182 -12.09 7.64 0.16
CA TRP A 182 -13.30 8.02 0.84
C TRP A 182 -13.56 7.16 2.08
N VAL A 183 -14.06 7.80 3.12
CA VAL A 183 -14.62 7.10 4.28
C VAL A 183 -16.01 6.62 3.88
N ILE A 184 -16.16 5.31 3.70
CA ILE A 184 -17.42 4.67 3.27
C ILE A 184 -18.36 4.45 4.47
N GLY A 185 -17.80 4.43 5.66
CA GLY A 185 -18.52 4.27 6.93
C GLY A 185 -17.54 4.27 8.10
N PRO A 186 -18.02 4.07 9.32
CA PRO A 186 -17.18 4.15 10.52
C PRO A 186 -16.08 3.07 10.56
N ASP A 187 -16.22 2.01 9.77
CA ASP A 187 -15.34 0.84 9.78
C ASP A 187 -14.68 0.56 8.42
N ARG A 188 -14.83 1.47 7.44
CA ARG A 188 -14.34 1.23 6.08
C ARG A 188 -13.88 2.50 5.37
N ILE A 189 -12.68 2.45 4.78
CA ILE A 189 -12.12 3.47 3.90
C ILE A 189 -11.64 2.76 2.63
N GLU A 190 -11.98 3.31 1.48
CA GLU A 190 -11.57 2.79 0.18
C GLU A 190 -11.01 3.90 -0.70
N GLY A 191 -10.10 3.52 -1.58
CA GLY A 191 -9.55 4.51 -2.49
C GLY A 191 -8.49 3.95 -3.42
N ARG A 192 -7.69 4.89 -3.91
CA ARG A 192 -6.62 4.63 -4.85
C ARG A 192 -5.27 4.83 -4.19
N ILE A 193 -4.29 4.07 -4.66
CA ILE A 193 -2.90 4.22 -4.33
C ILE A 193 -2.14 4.71 -5.55
N GLU A 194 -1.43 5.83 -5.40
CA GLU A 194 -0.42 6.30 -6.34
C GLU A 194 0.93 5.85 -5.81
N TRP A 195 1.76 5.24 -6.64
CA TRP A 195 3.02 4.67 -6.16
C TRP A 195 4.10 4.64 -7.23
N THR A 196 5.34 4.61 -6.77
CA THR A 196 6.53 4.30 -7.56
C THR A 196 7.41 3.33 -6.78
N ASP A 197 8.16 2.53 -7.51
CA ASP A 197 9.10 1.55 -6.98
C ASP A 197 10.41 1.65 -7.76
N GLU A 198 11.50 1.68 -7.01
CA GLU A 198 12.86 1.58 -7.55
C GLU A 198 13.57 0.46 -6.78
N GLN A 199 14.11 -0.50 -7.51
CA GLN A 199 14.77 -1.67 -6.93
C GLN A 199 16.09 -1.94 -7.64
N VAL A 200 17.07 -2.35 -6.87
CA VAL A 200 18.37 -2.83 -7.36
C VAL A 200 18.62 -4.21 -6.76
N VAL A 201 18.98 -5.18 -7.60
CA VAL A 201 19.51 -6.48 -7.17
C VAL A 201 21.00 -6.32 -6.92
N LEU A 202 21.42 -6.43 -5.65
CA LEU A 202 22.82 -6.31 -5.25
C LEU A 202 23.61 -7.58 -5.55
N ALA A 203 22.98 -8.73 -5.34
CA ALA A 203 23.54 -10.05 -5.58
C ALA A 203 22.42 -11.11 -5.62
N ALA A 204 22.74 -12.31 -6.04
CA ALA A 204 21.85 -13.46 -5.99
C ALA A 204 22.64 -14.75 -5.74
N THR A 205 21.95 -15.78 -5.22
CA THR A 205 22.54 -17.12 -5.06
C THR A 205 22.75 -17.83 -6.39
N ASN A 206 22.08 -17.36 -7.45
CA ASN A 206 22.19 -17.91 -8.80
C ASN A 206 22.34 -16.77 -9.81
N PRO A 207 23.37 -16.78 -10.68
CA PRO A 207 23.59 -15.72 -11.66
C PRO A 207 22.41 -15.45 -12.61
N LEU A 208 21.52 -16.41 -12.82
CA LEU A 208 20.31 -16.21 -13.62
C LEU A 208 19.27 -15.30 -12.94
N LEU A 209 19.44 -15.04 -11.65
CA LEU A 209 18.56 -14.19 -10.84
C LEU A 209 19.15 -12.80 -10.57
N GLU A 210 20.35 -12.50 -11.07
CA GLU A 210 21.03 -11.20 -10.86
C GLU A 210 20.45 -10.07 -11.72
N ALA A 211 19.64 -10.40 -12.72
CA ALA A 211 19.05 -9.38 -13.59
C ALA A 211 17.93 -8.64 -12.85
N ASP A 212 18.01 -7.31 -12.87
CA ASP A 212 16.92 -6.48 -12.39
C ASP A 212 15.64 -6.79 -13.17
N THR A 213 14.57 -7.04 -12.45
CA THR A 213 13.24 -7.14 -13.05
C THR A 213 12.75 -5.73 -13.32
N ILE A 214 12.71 -5.32 -14.56
CA ILE A 214 12.16 -4.02 -14.94
C ILE A 214 10.64 -4.12 -14.79
N GLY A 215 10.11 -3.39 -13.81
CA GLY A 215 8.67 -3.24 -13.59
C GLY A 215 8.24 -1.79 -13.78
N ARG A 216 7.02 -1.59 -14.21
CA ARG A 216 6.36 -0.28 -14.23
C ARG A 216 4.94 -0.42 -13.69
N PRO A 217 4.38 0.60 -13.03
CA PRO A 217 2.98 0.57 -12.63
C PRO A 217 2.07 0.25 -13.81
N ASP A 218 1.02 -0.54 -13.57
CA ASP A 218 -0.01 -0.79 -14.58
C ASP A 218 -0.61 0.56 -15.02
N PRO A 219 -0.81 0.82 -16.32
CA PRO A 219 -1.37 2.06 -16.79
C PRO A 219 -2.85 2.25 -16.44
N ASP A 220 -3.58 1.20 -16.02
CA ASP A 220 -4.96 1.33 -15.57
C ASP A 220 -5.03 1.88 -14.13
N PRO A 221 -5.42 3.17 -13.94
CA PRO A 221 -5.50 3.74 -12.61
C PRO A 221 -6.59 3.09 -11.73
N ALA A 222 -7.54 2.35 -12.30
CA ALA A 222 -8.57 1.66 -11.53
C ALA A 222 -8.05 0.39 -10.85
N ALA A 223 -6.94 -0.15 -11.34
CA ALA A 223 -6.30 -1.32 -10.75
C ALA A 223 -5.55 -0.98 -9.44
N HIS A 224 -5.10 0.29 -9.29
CA HIS A 224 -4.33 0.78 -8.15
C HIS A 224 -5.26 1.16 -7.00
N ARG A 225 -5.46 0.29 -6.04
CA ARG A 225 -6.47 0.50 -4.99
C ARG A 225 -5.97 0.09 -3.61
N PHE A 226 -6.60 0.67 -2.60
CA PHE A 226 -6.42 0.27 -1.21
C PHE A 226 -7.76 0.15 -0.51
N LEU A 227 -7.76 -0.66 0.53
CA LEU A 227 -8.87 -0.87 1.44
C LEU A 227 -8.36 -0.77 2.87
N MET A 228 -9.04 0.00 3.71
CA MET A 228 -8.88 -0.07 5.17
C MET A 228 -10.18 -0.56 5.79
N VAL A 229 -10.09 -1.52 6.68
CA VAL A 229 -11.21 -2.08 7.45
C VAL A 229 -10.84 -2.08 8.92
N ARG A 230 -11.74 -1.56 9.77
CA ARG A 230 -11.57 -1.61 11.21
C ARG A 230 -11.69 -3.05 11.70
N VAL A 231 -10.78 -3.45 12.57
CA VAL A 231 -10.72 -4.83 13.07
C VAL A 231 -10.57 -4.87 14.60
N ASN A 232 -10.75 -6.07 15.15
CA ASN A 232 -10.47 -6.28 16.56
C ASN A 232 -8.97 -6.13 16.83
N PRO A 233 -8.55 -5.29 17.80
CA PRO A 233 -7.14 -5.09 18.12
C PRO A 233 -6.39 -6.34 18.60
N ALA A 234 -7.12 -7.39 19.00
CA ALA A 234 -6.54 -8.68 19.37
C ALA A 234 -6.17 -9.57 18.17
N TRP A 235 -6.48 -9.15 16.94
CA TRP A 235 -6.12 -9.93 15.76
C TRP A 235 -4.61 -9.93 15.54
N THR A 236 -4.12 -11.07 15.05
CA THR A 236 -2.73 -11.29 14.65
C THR A 236 -2.60 -11.34 13.13
N CYS A 237 -1.38 -11.35 12.62
CA CYS A 237 -1.13 -11.54 11.19
C CYS A 237 -1.64 -12.90 10.68
N GLU A 238 -1.61 -13.93 11.52
CA GLU A 238 -2.20 -15.24 11.20
C GLU A 238 -3.72 -15.14 11.06
N THR A 239 -4.41 -14.49 12.02
CA THR A 239 -5.84 -14.22 11.92
C THR A 239 -6.19 -13.45 10.65
N LEU A 240 -5.36 -12.47 10.24
CA LEU A 240 -5.56 -11.74 9.00
C LEU A 240 -5.42 -12.64 7.77
N ARG A 241 -4.44 -13.52 7.76
CA ARG A 241 -4.23 -14.46 6.66
C ARG A 241 -5.43 -15.39 6.47
N GLU A 242 -5.99 -15.89 7.57
CA GLU A 242 -7.17 -16.76 7.56
C GLU A 242 -8.43 -16.02 7.07
N ARG A 243 -8.59 -14.75 7.48
CA ARG A 243 -9.79 -13.96 7.20
C ARG A 243 -9.69 -13.05 5.97
N LEU A 244 -8.56 -13.04 5.26
CA LEU A 244 -8.33 -12.13 4.15
C LEU A 244 -9.42 -12.23 3.07
N SER A 245 -9.83 -13.45 2.72
CA SER A 245 -10.90 -13.67 1.73
C SER A 245 -12.27 -13.15 2.19
N GLU A 246 -12.52 -13.11 3.50
CA GLU A 246 -13.73 -12.52 4.08
C GLU A 246 -13.69 -10.99 4.01
N ILE A 247 -12.54 -10.39 4.36
CA ILE A 247 -12.32 -8.94 4.31
C ILE A 247 -12.47 -8.40 2.88
N LEU A 248 -11.96 -9.14 1.89
CA LEU A 248 -12.00 -8.77 0.47
C LEU A 248 -13.37 -9.02 -0.19
N LYS A 249 -14.35 -9.57 0.51
CA LYS A 249 -15.65 -9.85 -0.06
C LYS A 249 -16.37 -8.57 -0.51
N GLY A 250 -16.59 -8.46 -1.82
CA GLY A 250 -17.27 -7.31 -2.43
C GLY A 250 -16.38 -6.09 -2.67
N TRP A 251 -15.07 -6.26 -2.60
CA TRP A 251 -14.08 -5.23 -2.93
C TRP A 251 -13.34 -5.52 -4.24
#